data_b77fa1cd37725f3b1caf853e096fc96b
#
_entry.id   b77fa1cd37725f3b1caf853e096fc96b
#
_cell.length_a   1.000
_cell.length_b   1.000
_cell.length_c   1.000
_cell.angle_alpha   90.00
_cell.angle_beta   90.00
_cell.angle_gamma   90.00
#
_symmetry.space_group_name_H-M   'P 1'
#
loop_
_entity.id
_entity.type
_entity.pdbx_description
1 polymer ?
#
loop_
_entity_poly.entity_id
_entity_poly.type
_entity_poly.pdbx_seq_one_letter_code
_entity_poly.pdbx_strand_id
1 'polypeptide(L)'
;PSTLDLTYSGEKLIGKTVSFQTEDSKKGTLTLNDIIPGEKETSFRINLSEQEDNYTFSGETVSGAGATVKYAGSITPKTMKLDLNVTMPQNQWMKTYQMSELTRGRGKDVIRNQTTGEYEWGESDNQILTAALYTDMDLEMVKEAGSLYATVSVIIKGMGGYLLPQLLKSVTLESDGNITAEYTSDELQLGEQKFSEIDMDNPASQQQVINFIMMKLMFNTLSADDITAATQGRNYAESPRGLAFWYLKNDLLYVKLNLPGIISLVMQGQGQTVDAHLIAGI
;
A
#
# COMPACT_ATOMS: atom_id res chain seq x y z
N PRO A 1 24.84 1.72 -13.81
CA PRO A 1 25.20 0.64 -12.88
C PRO A 1 24.26 -0.55 -13.01
N SER A 2 24.76 -1.75 -12.82
CA SER A 2 23.98 -2.98 -12.94
C SER A 2 23.38 -3.43 -11.59
N THR A 3 23.82 -2.84 -10.48
CA THR A 3 23.35 -3.15 -9.13
C THR A 3 22.95 -1.87 -8.43
N LEU A 4 21.74 -1.86 -7.87
CA LEU A 4 21.19 -0.77 -7.07
C LEU A 4 21.00 -1.24 -5.63
N ASP A 5 21.61 -0.50 -4.68
CA ASP A 5 21.32 -0.61 -3.26
C ASP A 5 20.57 0.66 -2.85
N LEU A 6 19.26 0.52 -2.65
CA LEU A 6 18.35 1.63 -2.39
C LEU A 6 17.77 1.50 -0.99
N THR A 7 17.89 2.58 -0.21
CA THR A 7 17.15 2.73 1.04
C THR A 7 16.16 3.88 0.95
N TYR A 8 15.05 3.75 1.64
CA TYR A 8 13.99 4.74 1.76
C TYR A 8 13.68 4.93 3.25
N SER A 9 13.98 6.12 3.76
CA SER A 9 13.79 6.47 5.18
C SER A 9 14.42 5.44 6.14
N GLY A 10 15.62 4.97 5.78
CA GLY A 10 16.42 4.05 6.60
C GLY A 10 16.20 2.56 6.31
N GLU A 11 15.16 2.20 5.56
CA GLU A 11 14.85 0.80 5.25
C GLU A 11 15.13 0.46 3.78
N LYS A 12 15.53 -0.79 3.53
CA LYS A 12 15.80 -1.26 2.16
C LYS A 12 14.52 -1.28 1.33
N LEU A 13 14.55 -0.60 0.17
CA LEU A 13 13.43 -0.57 -0.76
C LEU A 13 13.71 -1.48 -1.96
N ILE A 14 12.90 -2.51 -2.11
CA ILE A 14 13.03 -3.55 -3.14
C ILE A 14 12.03 -3.32 -4.27
N GLY A 15 12.39 -3.76 -5.49
CA GLY A 15 11.50 -3.74 -6.65
C GLY A 15 11.35 -2.37 -7.31
N LYS A 16 12.27 -1.45 -7.04
CA LYS A 16 12.28 -0.10 -7.63
C LYS A 16 13.51 0.10 -8.49
N THR A 17 13.40 1.01 -9.43
CA THR A 17 14.49 1.34 -10.37
C THR A 17 14.88 2.80 -10.28
N VAL A 18 16.16 3.05 -10.49
CA VAL A 18 16.76 4.38 -10.53
C VAL A 18 17.57 4.49 -11.80
N SER A 19 17.34 5.53 -12.57
CA SER A 19 18.15 5.87 -13.74
C SER A 19 19.09 7.01 -13.42
N PHE A 20 20.29 6.92 -13.92
CA PHE A 20 21.31 7.96 -13.78
C PHE A 20 21.89 8.31 -15.15
N GLN A 21 21.92 9.60 -15.46
CA GLN A 21 22.56 10.14 -16.64
C GLN A 21 23.56 11.20 -16.24
N THR A 22 24.78 11.11 -16.76
CA THR A 22 25.82 12.11 -16.52
C THR A 22 25.89 13.10 -17.69
N GLU A 23 25.98 14.37 -17.37
CA GLU A 23 26.25 15.45 -18.34
C GLU A 23 27.76 15.65 -18.48
N ASP A 24 28.46 15.55 -17.33
CA ASP A 24 29.93 15.62 -17.23
C ASP A 24 30.36 14.95 -15.90
N SER A 25 31.66 14.99 -15.58
CA SER A 25 32.19 14.42 -14.33
C SER A 25 31.74 15.14 -13.05
N LYS A 26 31.01 16.26 -13.17
CA LYS A 26 30.57 17.10 -12.03
C LYS A 26 29.06 17.13 -11.85
N LYS A 27 28.30 16.77 -12.88
CA LYS A 27 26.84 16.87 -12.87
C LYS A 27 26.18 15.65 -13.49
N GLY A 28 25.04 15.32 -12.97
CA GLY A 28 24.18 14.28 -13.51
C GLY A 28 22.71 14.53 -13.20
N THR A 29 21.86 13.74 -13.82
CA THR A 29 20.42 13.68 -13.54
C THR A 29 20.13 12.32 -12.93
N LEU A 30 19.47 12.33 -11.78
CA LEU A 30 18.93 11.15 -11.12
C LEU A 30 17.44 11.09 -11.38
N THR A 31 16.96 9.95 -11.80
CA THR A 31 15.54 9.70 -12.06
C THR A 31 15.07 8.52 -11.21
N LEU A 32 14.18 8.80 -10.30
CA LEU A 32 13.52 7.84 -9.40
C LEU A 32 12.25 7.35 -10.06
N ASN A 33 12.15 6.06 -10.37
CA ASN A 33 10.97 5.49 -11.00
C ASN A 33 10.08 4.86 -9.94
N ASP A 34 8.90 5.45 -9.76
CA ASP A 34 7.87 4.95 -8.85
C ASP A 34 8.31 4.79 -7.38
N ILE A 35 9.20 5.67 -6.91
CA ILE A 35 9.77 5.64 -5.55
C ILE A 35 9.07 6.64 -4.63
N ILE A 36 8.88 7.88 -5.10
CA ILE A 36 8.19 8.90 -4.29
C ILE A 36 6.69 8.63 -4.34
N PRO A 37 6.01 8.50 -3.19
CA PRO A 37 4.58 8.26 -3.18
C PRO A 37 3.80 9.30 -3.98
N GLY A 38 2.94 8.83 -4.89
CA GLY A 38 2.13 9.68 -5.77
C GLY A 38 2.81 10.12 -7.07
N GLU A 39 4.07 9.75 -7.30
CA GLU A 39 4.79 10.09 -8.52
C GLU A 39 5.23 8.84 -9.28
N LYS A 40 4.96 8.82 -10.59
CA LYS A 40 5.47 7.76 -11.48
C LYS A 40 6.97 7.92 -11.73
N GLU A 41 7.43 9.17 -11.78
CA GLU A 41 8.80 9.53 -12.03
C GLU A 41 9.13 10.84 -11.30
N THR A 42 10.29 10.87 -10.63
CA THR A 42 10.83 12.07 -10.01
C THR A 42 12.26 12.27 -10.48
N SER A 43 12.50 13.30 -11.29
CA SER A 43 13.82 13.60 -11.86
C SER A 43 14.39 14.88 -11.28
N PHE A 44 15.67 14.87 -10.91
CA PHE A 44 16.38 16.05 -10.42
C PHE A 44 17.87 16.00 -10.73
N ARG A 45 18.48 17.17 -10.79
CA ARG A 45 19.93 17.32 -11.01
C ARG A 45 20.69 17.12 -9.73
N ILE A 46 21.83 16.45 -9.82
CA ILE A 46 22.77 16.23 -8.74
C ILE A 46 24.15 16.74 -9.10
N ASN A 47 24.88 17.21 -8.10
CA ASN A 47 26.31 17.52 -8.21
C ASN A 47 27.11 16.29 -7.78
N LEU A 48 28.12 15.95 -8.57
CA LEU A 48 29.01 14.83 -8.35
C LEU A 48 30.33 15.32 -7.74
N SER A 49 30.80 14.60 -6.74
CA SER A 49 32.14 14.78 -6.17
C SER A 49 32.93 13.53 -6.47
N GLU A 50 34.02 13.70 -7.22
CA GLU A 50 34.91 12.61 -7.58
C GLU A 50 35.74 12.15 -6.37
N GLN A 51 35.79 10.85 -6.20
CA GLN A 51 36.65 10.13 -5.25
C GLN A 51 37.53 9.16 -6.05
N GLU A 52 38.51 8.51 -5.42
CA GLU A 52 39.51 7.67 -6.11
C GLU A 52 38.88 6.66 -7.09
N ASP A 53 37.79 5.97 -6.70
CA ASP A 53 37.15 4.91 -7.50
C ASP A 53 35.65 5.09 -7.70
N ASN A 54 35.06 6.19 -7.20
CA ASN A 54 33.62 6.42 -7.30
C ASN A 54 33.31 7.92 -7.34
N TYR A 55 32.05 8.20 -7.63
CA TYR A 55 31.46 9.53 -7.46
C TYR A 55 30.46 9.50 -6.32
N THR A 56 30.52 10.51 -5.45
CA THR A 56 29.55 10.70 -4.37
C THR A 56 28.66 11.90 -4.67
N PHE A 57 27.46 11.88 -4.13
CA PHE A 57 26.50 12.97 -4.25
C PHE A 57 25.60 13.03 -3.04
N SER A 58 25.15 14.22 -2.69
CA SER A 58 24.12 14.45 -1.67
C SER A 58 23.44 15.77 -1.91
N GLY A 59 22.23 15.90 -1.39
CA GLY A 59 21.46 17.14 -1.48
C GLY A 59 20.03 16.98 -1.02
N GLU A 60 19.24 17.97 -1.37
CA GLU A 60 17.83 18.02 -1.06
C GLU A 60 17.08 18.59 -2.27
N THR A 61 15.89 18.07 -2.53
CA THR A 61 14.98 18.57 -3.56
C THR A 61 13.55 18.46 -3.08
N VAL A 62 12.65 19.15 -3.78
CA VAL A 62 11.21 19.03 -3.56
C VAL A 62 10.62 18.35 -4.81
N SER A 63 9.85 17.29 -4.59
CA SER A 63 9.20 16.54 -5.66
C SER A 63 7.98 17.30 -6.24
N GLY A 64 7.44 16.82 -7.35
CA GLY A 64 6.26 17.41 -7.99
C GLY A 64 5.01 17.38 -7.09
N ALA A 65 4.89 16.37 -6.22
CA ALA A 65 3.82 16.26 -5.23
C ALA A 65 4.10 17.03 -3.93
N GLY A 66 5.23 17.77 -3.86
CA GLY A 66 5.58 18.61 -2.72
C GLY A 66 6.32 17.89 -1.58
N ALA A 67 6.71 16.64 -1.77
CA ALA A 67 7.52 15.93 -0.79
C ALA A 67 8.96 16.46 -0.79
N THR A 68 9.54 16.69 0.39
CA THR A 68 10.95 16.98 0.55
C THR A 68 11.75 15.68 0.48
N VAL A 69 12.71 15.61 -0.42
CA VAL A 69 13.55 14.45 -0.65
C VAL A 69 15.01 14.80 -0.36
N LYS A 70 15.54 14.33 0.76
CA LYS A 70 16.96 14.36 1.05
C LYS A 70 17.58 13.10 0.49
N TYR A 71 18.68 13.25 -0.22
CA TYR A 71 19.34 12.14 -0.87
C TYR A 71 20.84 12.17 -0.62
N ALA A 72 21.41 10.99 -0.48
CA ALA A 72 22.86 10.78 -0.46
C ALA A 72 23.18 9.46 -1.18
N GLY A 73 24.33 9.39 -1.83
CA GLY A 73 24.70 8.17 -2.52
C GLY A 73 26.09 8.18 -3.10
N SER A 74 26.42 7.04 -3.69
CA SER A 74 27.65 6.85 -4.46
C SER A 74 27.39 6.03 -5.70
N ILE A 75 28.17 6.28 -6.73
CA ILE A 75 28.05 5.60 -8.02
C ILE A 75 29.41 5.17 -8.54
N THR A 76 29.47 3.95 -9.04
CA THR A 76 30.55 3.39 -9.83
C THR A 76 30.00 2.93 -11.19
N PRO A 77 30.83 2.49 -12.14
CA PRO A 77 30.32 1.90 -13.39
C PRO A 77 29.41 0.67 -13.17
N LYS A 78 29.56 -0.04 -12.05
CA LYS A 78 28.83 -1.29 -11.76
C LYS A 78 27.72 -1.13 -10.72
N THR A 79 27.91 -0.26 -9.74
CA THR A 79 27.03 -0.19 -8.56
C THR A 79 26.56 1.23 -8.30
N MET A 80 25.36 1.35 -7.79
CA MET A 80 24.82 2.58 -7.22
C MET A 80 24.31 2.27 -5.82
N LYS A 81 24.73 3.08 -4.86
CA LYS A 81 24.09 3.16 -3.55
C LYS A 81 23.33 4.47 -3.46
N LEU A 82 22.06 4.42 -3.02
CA LEU A 82 21.21 5.59 -2.87
C LEU A 82 20.40 5.49 -1.58
N ASP A 83 20.59 6.47 -0.72
CA ASP A 83 19.84 6.64 0.52
C ASP A 83 18.90 7.84 0.35
N LEU A 84 17.61 7.61 0.52
CA LEU A 84 16.55 8.62 0.44
C LEU A 84 15.88 8.81 1.80
N ASN A 85 15.78 10.07 2.25
CA ASN A 85 14.90 10.46 3.36
C ASN A 85 13.80 11.36 2.81
N VAL A 86 12.58 10.89 2.89
CA VAL A 86 11.42 11.56 2.33
C VAL A 86 10.57 12.14 3.45
N THR A 87 10.05 13.34 3.24
CA THR A 87 9.06 13.96 4.13
C THR A 87 7.90 14.46 3.28
N MET A 88 6.74 13.88 3.50
CA MET A 88 5.51 14.25 2.82
C MET A 88 4.97 15.59 3.33
N PRO A 89 4.23 16.37 2.51
CA PRO A 89 3.57 17.56 2.96
C PRO A 89 2.66 17.29 4.15
N GLN A 90 2.74 18.14 5.18
CA GLN A 90 1.91 18.01 6.39
C GLN A 90 0.42 18.09 6.07
N ASN A 91 -0.36 17.20 6.64
CA ASN A 91 -1.81 17.16 6.45
C ASN A 91 -2.51 16.45 7.62
N GLN A 92 -3.84 16.55 7.67
CA GLN A 92 -4.66 15.97 8.74
C GLN A 92 -4.71 14.45 8.80
N TRP A 93 -4.28 13.75 7.73
CA TRP A 93 -4.34 12.29 7.62
C TRP A 93 -3.14 11.60 8.26
N MET A 94 -2.04 12.35 8.50
CA MET A 94 -0.82 11.83 9.16
C MET A 94 -1.07 11.56 10.63
N LYS A 95 -1.54 10.38 10.96
CA LYS A 95 -1.79 9.93 12.34
C LYS A 95 -1.93 8.42 12.41
N THR A 96 -1.98 7.91 13.62
CA THR A 96 -2.35 6.53 13.90
C THR A 96 -3.87 6.39 14.00
N TYR A 97 -4.42 5.45 13.26
CA TYR A 97 -5.83 5.06 13.26
C TYR A 97 -5.98 3.76 14.04
N GLN A 98 -6.82 3.76 15.07
CA GLN A 98 -7.13 2.57 15.84
C GLN A 98 -8.29 1.82 15.22
N MET A 99 -8.21 0.47 15.17
CA MET A 99 -9.30 -0.34 14.64
C MET A 99 -10.58 -0.21 15.46
N SER A 100 -10.47 0.05 16.75
CA SER A 100 -11.60 0.36 17.65
C SER A 100 -12.34 1.66 17.28
N GLU A 101 -11.72 2.53 16.50
CA GLU A 101 -12.28 3.79 16.04
C GLU A 101 -12.89 3.69 14.63
N LEU A 102 -12.85 2.51 14.01
CA LEU A 102 -13.50 2.29 12.72
C LEU A 102 -15.00 2.47 12.87
N THR A 103 -15.46 3.63 12.43
CA THR A 103 -16.88 3.94 12.30
C THR A 103 -17.27 3.92 10.84
N ARG A 104 -18.52 3.61 10.58
CA ARG A 104 -19.07 3.78 9.23
C ARG A 104 -19.07 5.26 8.89
N GLY A 105 -18.51 5.57 7.75
CA GLY A 105 -18.48 6.93 7.20
C GLY A 105 -19.23 7.00 5.88
N ARG A 106 -19.56 8.21 5.50
CA ARG A 106 -20.07 8.54 4.16
C ARG A 106 -18.87 8.73 3.24
N GLY A 107 -18.87 8.08 2.09
CA GLY A 107 -17.77 8.16 1.14
C GLY A 107 -18.22 7.98 -0.30
N LYS A 108 -17.33 8.31 -1.24
CA LYS A 108 -17.59 8.06 -2.66
C LYS A 108 -17.39 6.58 -2.97
N ASP A 109 -18.31 6.05 -3.76
CA ASP A 109 -18.27 4.68 -4.27
C ASP A 109 -18.81 4.64 -5.70
N VAL A 110 -18.54 3.54 -6.39
CA VAL A 110 -19.23 3.26 -7.64
C VAL A 110 -20.58 2.64 -7.33
N ILE A 111 -21.62 3.38 -7.65
CA ILE A 111 -23.03 2.98 -7.44
C ILE A 111 -23.70 2.72 -8.79
N ARG A 112 -24.72 1.86 -8.78
CA ARG A 112 -25.59 1.68 -9.94
C ARG A 112 -26.73 2.69 -9.88
N ASN A 113 -26.82 3.56 -10.87
CA ASN A 113 -27.94 4.47 -11.03
C ASN A 113 -29.22 3.65 -11.28
N GLN A 114 -30.19 3.79 -10.39
CA GLN A 114 -31.45 3.01 -10.45
C GLN A 114 -32.33 3.39 -11.64
N THR A 115 -32.11 4.56 -12.23
CA THR A 115 -32.90 5.07 -13.34
C THR A 115 -32.33 4.66 -14.70
N THR A 116 -30.98 4.81 -14.85
CA THR A 116 -30.30 4.53 -16.12
C THR A 116 -29.76 3.10 -16.17
N GLY A 117 -29.54 2.47 -15.01
CA GLY A 117 -28.88 1.18 -14.88
C GLY A 117 -27.37 1.23 -15.04
N GLU A 118 -26.79 2.41 -15.29
CA GLU A 118 -25.36 2.61 -15.48
C GLU A 118 -24.60 2.76 -14.15
N TYR A 119 -23.31 2.46 -14.17
CA TYR A 119 -22.43 2.69 -13.03
C TYR A 119 -21.87 4.11 -13.07
N GLU A 120 -21.91 4.79 -11.92
CA GLU A 120 -21.42 6.16 -11.75
C GLU A 120 -20.79 6.35 -10.36
N TRP A 121 -19.97 7.38 -10.20
CA TRP A 121 -19.48 7.78 -8.89
C TRP A 121 -20.63 8.43 -8.09
N GLY A 122 -20.93 7.85 -6.96
CA GLY A 122 -21.97 8.33 -6.05
C GLY A 122 -21.50 8.31 -4.60
N GLU A 123 -22.39 8.69 -3.69
CA GLU A 123 -22.16 8.63 -2.26
C GLU A 123 -22.83 7.39 -1.66
N SER A 124 -22.14 6.75 -0.75
CA SER A 124 -22.61 5.58 -0.03
C SER A 124 -22.35 5.72 1.46
N ASP A 125 -23.30 5.30 2.28
CA ASP A 125 -23.20 5.36 3.75
C ASP A 125 -22.48 4.13 4.34
N ASN A 126 -21.97 3.23 3.50
CA ASN A 126 -21.45 1.92 3.91
C ASN A 126 -19.93 1.83 3.88
N GLN A 127 -19.22 2.78 4.45
CA GLN A 127 -17.85 3.00 4.06
C GLN A 127 -16.83 2.73 5.16
N ILE A 128 -16.35 1.50 5.27
CA ILE A 128 -15.11 1.21 5.99
C ILE A 128 -13.90 1.17 5.03
N LEU A 129 -14.06 0.81 3.77
CA LEU A 129 -12.94 0.56 2.85
C LEU A 129 -13.13 1.06 1.41
N THR A 130 -14.05 1.95 1.15
CA THR A 130 -14.45 2.23 -0.23
C THR A 130 -13.47 3.03 -1.06
N ALA A 131 -12.70 3.90 -0.47
CA ALA A 131 -11.94 4.86 -1.25
C ALA A 131 -10.64 4.30 -1.85
N ALA A 132 -10.02 3.34 -1.19
CA ALA A 132 -8.63 3.01 -1.46
C ALA A 132 -8.38 2.10 -2.67
N LEU A 133 -9.34 1.28 -3.05
CA LEU A 133 -9.11 0.25 -4.08
C LEU A 133 -9.31 0.73 -5.52
N TYR A 134 -9.90 1.91 -5.74
CA TYR A 134 -10.45 2.28 -7.04
C TYR A 134 -10.02 3.62 -7.61
N THR A 135 -9.17 4.32 -6.92
CA THR A 135 -8.85 5.71 -7.23
C THR A 135 -7.96 5.91 -8.45
N ASP A 136 -7.23 4.89 -8.88
CA ASP A 136 -6.48 4.91 -10.14
C ASP A 136 -7.24 4.24 -11.30
N MET A 137 -8.43 3.70 -11.07
CA MET A 137 -9.27 3.15 -12.14
C MET A 137 -10.06 4.26 -12.80
N ASP A 138 -9.96 4.31 -14.12
CA ASP A 138 -10.84 5.13 -14.94
C ASP A 138 -12.30 4.63 -14.78
N LEU A 139 -13.26 5.54 -14.69
CA LEU A 139 -14.67 5.20 -14.62
C LEU A 139 -15.14 4.34 -15.79
N GLU A 140 -14.52 4.50 -16.97
CA GLU A 140 -14.80 3.67 -18.14
C GLU A 140 -14.39 2.20 -17.89
N MET A 141 -13.22 1.96 -17.28
CA MET A 141 -12.81 0.60 -16.88
C MET A 141 -13.80 -0.03 -15.89
N VAL A 142 -14.34 0.77 -14.97
CA VAL A 142 -15.34 0.30 -14.01
C VAL A 142 -16.66 -0.04 -14.71
N LYS A 143 -17.08 0.75 -15.69
CA LYS A 143 -18.26 0.48 -16.50
C LYS A 143 -18.12 -0.79 -17.34
N GLU A 144 -16.94 -1.00 -17.94
CA GLU A 144 -16.64 -2.22 -18.68
C GLU A 144 -16.62 -3.47 -17.80
N ALA A 145 -16.07 -3.38 -16.58
CA ALA A 145 -16.07 -4.47 -15.62
C ALA A 145 -17.45 -4.77 -15.02
N GLY A 146 -18.34 -3.78 -14.98
CA GLY A 146 -19.76 -3.92 -14.69
C GLY A 146 -20.08 -4.71 -13.42
N SER A 147 -20.84 -5.81 -13.56
CA SER A 147 -21.27 -6.64 -12.43
C SER A 147 -20.14 -7.35 -11.70
N LEU A 148 -19.04 -7.69 -12.40
CA LEU A 148 -17.89 -8.32 -11.77
C LEU A 148 -17.24 -7.36 -10.79
N TYR A 149 -17.05 -6.09 -11.19
CA TYR A 149 -16.52 -5.06 -10.32
C TYR A 149 -17.37 -4.86 -9.07
N ALA A 150 -18.69 -4.74 -9.22
CA ALA A 150 -19.61 -4.58 -8.11
C ALA A 150 -19.55 -5.77 -7.14
N THR A 151 -19.50 -6.99 -7.66
CA THR A 151 -19.39 -8.21 -6.84
C THR A 151 -18.07 -8.28 -6.07
N VAL A 152 -16.95 -8.06 -6.75
CA VAL A 152 -15.62 -8.06 -6.12
C VAL A 152 -15.52 -6.95 -5.07
N SER A 153 -16.03 -5.76 -5.36
CA SER A 153 -16.08 -4.65 -4.42
C SER A 153 -16.85 -5.00 -3.14
N VAL A 154 -18.02 -5.61 -3.26
CA VAL A 154 -18.83 -6.04 -2.11
C VAL A 154 -18.10 -7.08 -1.28
N ILE A 155 -17.49 -8.07 -1.91
CA ILE A 155 -16.73 -9.12 -1.21
C ILE A 155 -15.54 -8.52 -0.45
N ILE A 156 -14.74 -7.67 -1.09
CA ILE A 156 -13.56 -7.04 -0.46
C ILE A 156 -14.00 -6.16 0.71
N LYS A 157 -15.05 -5.36 0.57
CA LYS A 157 -15.59 -4.52 1.65
C LYS A 157 -16.07 -5.35 2.83
N GLY A 158 -16.78 -6.42 2.56
CA GLY A 158 -17.29 -7.31 3.61
C GLY A 158 -16.21 -8.09 4.31
N MET A 159 -15.33 -8.70 3.54
CA MET A 159 -14.17 -9.42 4.10
C MET A 159 -13.28 -8.46 4.88
N GLY A 160 -12.96 -7.30 4.30
CA GLY A 160 -12.15 -6.29 4.96
C GLY A 160 -12.78 -5.82 6.27
N GLY A 161 -14.06 -5.48 6.28
CA GLY A 161 -14.77 -5.05 7.48
C GLY A 161 -14.81 -6.11 8.58
N TYR A 162 -14.82 -7.39 8.24
CA TYR A 162 -14.84 -8.49 9.20
C TYR A 162 -13.44 -8.99 9.61
N LEU A 163 -12.51 -9.08 8.65
CA LEU A 163 -11.19 -9.66 8.90
C LEU A 163 -10.17 -8.63 9.38
N LEU A 164 -10.22 -7.39 8.89
CA LEU A 164 -9.26 -6.37 9.30
C LEU A 164 -9.23 -6.13 10.81
N PRO A 165 -10.36 -6.03 11.53
CA PRO A 165 -10.35 -5.91 12.98
C PRO A 165 -9.70 -7.09 13.70
N GLN A 166 -9.69 -8.27 13.08
CA GLN A 166 -9.03 -9.44 13.65
C GLN A 166 -7.52 -9.44 13.40
N LEU A 167 -7.04 -8.78 12.35
CA LEU A 167 -5.64 -8.74 11.96
C LEU A 167 -4.91 -7.51 12.47
N LEU A 168 -5.58 -6.37 12.46
CA LEU A 168 -4.98 -5.08 12.71
C LEU A 168 -5.48 -4.49 14.03
N LYS A 169 -4.57 -3.96 14.83
CA LYS A 169 -4.88 -3.13 16.00
C LYS A 169 -4.87 -1.66 15.62
N SER A 170 -3.88 -1.24 14.85
CA SER A 170 -3.73 0.13 14.40
C SER A 170 -3.05 0.22 13.02
N VAL A 171 -3.28 1.33 12.34
CA VAL A 171 -2.60 1.69 11.10
C VAL A 171 -2.10 3.11 11.22
N THR A 172 -0.83 3.35 10.91
CA THR A 172 -0.20 4.68 10.96
C THR A 172 0.17 5.15 9.56
N LEU A 173 -0.28 6.34 9.22
CA LEU A 173 0.19 7.07 8.04
C LEU A 173 1.41 7.91 8.45
N GLU A 174 2.59 7.43 8.13
CA GLU A 174 3.86 8.02 8.53
C GLU A 174 4.18 9.29 7.75
N SER A 175 4.98 10.16 8.35
CA SER A 175 5.38 11.43 7.72
C SER A 175 6.24 11.29 6.47
N ASP A 176 6.80 10.12 6.23
CA ASP A 176 7.60 9.81 5.04
C ASP A 176 6.80 9.11 3.93
N GLY A 177 5.49 8.98 4.10
CA GLY A 177 4.63 8.31 3.16
C GLY A 177 4.50 6.80 3.36
N ASN A 178 5.26 6.19 4.28
CA ASN A 178 5.04 4.79 4.64
C ASN A 178 3.69 4.61 5.35
N ILE A 179 3.13 3.43 5.20
CA ILE A 179 2.05 2.93 6.04
C ILE A 179 2.62 1.81 6.90
N THR A 180 2.52 1.97 8.21
CA THR A 180 2.85 0.92 9.17
C THR A 180 1.59 0.46 9.90
N ALA A 181 1.62 -0.74 10.48
CA ALA A 181 0.50 -1.29 11.20
C ALA A 181 0.98 -2.11 12.40
N GLU A 182 0.24 -2.08 13.50
CA GLU A 182 0.30 -3.12 14.51
C GLU A 182 -0.64 -4.24 14.07
N TYR A 183 -0.10 -5.41 13.78
CA TYR A 183 -0.85 -6.55 13.27
C TYR A 183 -0.54 -7.83 14.04
N THR A 184 -1.42 -8.81 13.93
CA THR A 184 -1.23 -10.13 14.50
C THR A 184 -1.21 -11.21 13.43
N SER A 185 -0.40 -12.25 13.65
CA SER A 185 -0.44 -13.48 12.88
C SER A 185 -1.29 -14.56 13.57
N ASP A 186 -1.99 -14.21 14.64
CA ASP A 186 -2.90 -15.12 15.30
C ASP A 186 -4.02 -15.55 14.33
N GLU A 187 -4.51 -16.73 14.55
CA GLU A 187 -5.45 -17.38 13.64
C GLU A 187 -6.76 -16.60 13.49
N LEU A 188 -7.17 -16.41 12.22
CA LEU A 188 -8.43 -15.77 11.87
C LEU A 188 -9.63 -16.68 12.14
N GLN A 189 -10.73 -16.07 12.52
CA GLN A 189 -12.01 -16.77 12.74
C GLN A 189 -13.08 -16.28 11.77
N LEU A 190 -13.88 -17.21 11.30
CA LEU A 190 -15.09 -16.96 10.54
C LEU A 190 -16.29 -17.44 11.37
N GLY A 191 -16.86 -16.55 12.19
CA GLY A 191 -17.80 -16.95 13.22
C GLY A 191 -17.12 -17.74 14.32
N GLU A 192 -17.63 -18.96 14.58
CA GLU A 192 -17.07 -19.88 15.58
C GLU A 192 -15.98 -20.79 14.99
N GLN A 193 -15.76 -20.79 13.68
CA GLN A 193 -14.85 -21.67 12.98
C GLN A 193 -13.54 -20.93 12.65
N LYS A 194 -12.42 -21.62 12.83
CA LYS A 194 -11.11 -21.13 12.43
C LYS A 194 -10.95 -21.14 10.92
N PHE A 195 -10.32 -20.11 10.37
CA PHE A 195 -10.15 -19.99 8.92
C PHE A 195 -9.31 -21.14 8.33
N SER A 196 -8.32 -21.62 9.07
CA SER A 196 -7.48 -22.78 8.68
C SER A 196 -8.23 -24.11 8.61
N GLU A 197 -9.39 -24.22 9.27
CA GLU A 197 -10.25 -25.41 9.26
C GLU A 197 -11.22 -25.42 8.07
N ILE A 198 -11.26 -24.34 7.28
CA ILE A 198 -12.13 -24.18 6.13
C ILE A 198 -11.41 -24.71 4.89
N ASP A 199 -11.95 -25.76 4.29
CA ASP A 199 -11.45 -26.26 3.01
C ASP A 199 -11.84 -25.32 1.88
N MET A 200 -10.94 -24.42 1.52
CA MET A 200 -11.17 -23.43 0.46
C MET A 200 -11.13 -24.01 -0.95
N ASP A 201 -10.71 -25.26 -1.12
CA ASP A 201 -10.77 -25.98 -2.41
C ASP A 201 -12.16 -26.60 -2.62
N ASN A 202 -12.98 -26.70 -1.56
CA ASN A 202 -14.34 -27.21 -1.63
C ASN A 202 -15.35 -26.10 -1.98
N PRO A 203 -16.08 -26.17 -3.11
CA PRO A 203 -17.05 -25.16 -3.52
C PRO A 203 -18.17 -24.90 -2.48
N ALA A 204 -18.57 -25.92 -1.71
CA ALA A 204 -19.57 -25.74 -0.67
C ALA A 204 -19.03 -24.90 0.49
N SER A 205 -17.77 -25.09 0.89
CA SER A 205 -17.13 -24.27 1.91
C SER A 205 -16.92 -22.85 1.43
N GLN A 206 -16.51 -22.64 0.18
CA GLN A 206 -16.41 -21.29 -0.43
C GLN A 206 -17.78 -20.59 -0.38
N GLN A 207 -18.86 -21.27 -0.73
CA GLN A 207 -20.21 -20.69 -0.69
C GLN A 207 -20.64 -20.36 0.74
N GLN A 208 -20.29 -21.15 1.74
CA GLN A 208 -20.55 -20.87 3.15
C GLN A 208 -19.82 -19.59 3.59
N VAL A 209 -18.54 -19.43 3.22
CA VAL A 209 -17.77 -18.20 3.49
C VAL A 209 -18.44 -16.98 2.86
N ILE A 210 -18.80 -17.07 1.58
CA ILE A 210 -19.47 -15.98 0.86
C ILE A 210 -20.81 -15.63 1.54
N ASN A 211 -21.61 -16.62 1.88
CA ASN A 211 -22.90 -16.40 2.53
C ASN A 211 -22.72 -15.76 3.91
N PHE A 212 -21.73 -16.19 4.69
CA PHE A 212 -21.43 -15.59 5.99
C PHE A 212 -21.04 -14.12 5.85
N ILE A 213 -20.15 -13.80 4.90
CA ILE A 213 -19.71 -12.44 4.62
C ILE A 213 -20.89 -11.58 4.17
N MET A 214 -21.69 -12.06 3.25
CA MET A 214 -22.87 -11.35 2.75
C MET A 214 -23.88 -11.09 3.87
N MET A 215 -24.11 -12.05 4.76
CA MET A 215 -24.97 -11.89 5.91
C MET A 215 -24.43 -10.80 6.87
N LYS A 216 -23.12 -10.79 7.15
CA LYS A 216 -22.50 -9.76 7.99
C LYS A 216 -22.60 -8.36 7.37
N LEU A 217 -22.47 -8.26 6.04
CA LEU A 217 -22.66 -7.02 5.29
C LEU A 217 -24.10 -6.50 5.35
N MET A 218 -25.08 -7.39 5.09
CA MET A 218 -26.48 -7.02 5.02
C MET A 218 -27.04 -6.57 6.38
N PHE A 219 -26.66 -7.26 7.44
CA PHE A 219 -27.21 -6.99 8.77
C PHE A 219 -26.39 -5.99 9.59
N ASN A 220 -25.30 -5.48 9.05
CA ASN A 220 -24.54 -4.40 9.68
C ASN A 220 -24.04 -4.70 11.10
N THR A 221 -23.58 -5.92 11.33
CA THR A 221 -23.42 -6.49 12.67
C THR A 221 -22.01 -6.33 13.27
N LEU A 222 -21.14 -5.50 12.69
CA LEU A 222 -19.87 -5.15 13.34
C LEU A 222 -20.11 -4.04 14.36
N SER A 223 -20.12 -4.40 15.62
CA SER A 223 -20.15 -3.47 16.73
C SER A 223 -18.75 -3.21 17.26
N ALA A 224 -18.58 -2.15 18.08
CA ALA A 224 -17.34 -1.90 18.81
C ALA A 224 -16.99 -3.08 19.74
N ASP A 225 -18.00 -3.77 20.28
CA ASP A 225 -17.83 -4.95 21.13
C ASP A 225 -17.28 -6.15 20.33
N ASP A 226 -17.70 -6.33 19.08
CA ASP A 226 -17.16 -7.39 18.19
C ASP A 226 -15.68 -7.12 17.90
N ILE A 227 -15.28 -5.85 17.66
CA ILE A 227 -13.89 -5.47 17.46
C ILE A 227 -13.07 -5.72 18.74
N THR A 228 -13.59 -5.32 19.89
CA THR A 228 -12.95 -5.52 21.17
C THR A 228 -12.75 -7.01 21.45
N ALA A 229 -13.77 -7.82 21.23
CA ALA A 229 -13.71 -9.27 21.42
C ALA A 229 -12.69 -9.92 20.44
N ALA A 230 -12.66 -9.46 19.20
CA ALA A 230 -11.73 -9.98 18.19
C ALA A 230 -10.26 -9.64 18.47
N THR A 231 -9.99 -8.55 19.21
CA THR A 231 -8.64 -8.06 19.49
C THR A 231 -8.12 -8.46 20.89
N GLN A 232 -9.01 -8.92 21.77
CA GLN A 232 -8.64 -9.25 23.14
C GLN A 232 -7.68 -10.44 23.24
N GLY A 233 -6.56 -10.24 23.93
CA GLY A 233 -5.57 -11.31 24.19
C GLY A 233 -4.68 -11.67 23.02
N ARG A 234 -4.75 -10.95 21.89
CA ARG A 234 -3.89 -11.15 20.75
C ARG A 234 -2.52 -10.49 20.94
N ASN A 235 -1.49 -11.11 20.37
CA ASN A 235 -0.15 -10.56 20.32
C ASN A 235 0.03 -9.77 19.02
N TYR A 236 0.47 -8.52 19.13
CA TYR A 236 0.69 -7.66 17.97
C TYR A 236 2.16 -7.40 17.75
N ALA A 237 2.56 -7.34 16.50
CA ALA A 237 3.87 -6.94 16.03
C ALA A 237 3.74 -5.74 15.09
N GLU A 238 4.78 -4.95 15.01
CA GLU A 238 4.86 -3.86 14.03
C GLU A 238 5.15 -4.41 12.62
N SER A 239 4.46 -3.90 11.62
CA SER A 239 4.70 -4.29 10.24
C SER A 239 6.02 -3.72 9.72
N PRO A 240 6.72 -4.43 8.82
CA PRO A 240 7.86 -3.85 8.11
C PRO A 240 7.45 -2.59 7.34
N ARG A 241 8.38 -1.66 7.20
CA ARG A 241 8.25 -0.48 6.35
C ARG A 241 8.51 -0.84 4.88
N GLY A 242 8.12 0.05 3.97
CA GLY A 242 8.37 -0.15 2.53
C GLY A 242 7.41 -1.11 1.82
N LEU A 243 6.36 -1.60 2.50
CA LEU A 243 5.36 -2.51 1.93
C LEU A 243 4.14 -1.80 1.40
N ALA A 244 3.77 -0.68 2.01
CA ALA A 244 2.64 0.15 1.61
C ALA A 244 2.98 1.62 1.81
N PHE A 245 2.47 2.45 0.90
CA PHE A 245 2.68 3.89 0.91
C PHE A 245 1.35 4.62 0.76
N TRP A 246 1.28 5.84 1.29
CA TRP A 246 0.16 6.73 1.11
C TRP A 246 0.57 8.05 0.47
N TYR A 247 -0.34 8.68 -0.23
CA TYR A 247 -0.19 10.03 -0.78
C TYR A 247 -1.56 10.68 -0.98
N LEU A 248 -1.54 12.00 -1.13
CA LEU A 248 -2.75 12.76 -1.46
C LEU A 248 -2.70 13.21 -2.91
N LYS A 249 -3.83 13.13 -3.58
CA LYS A 249 -4.04 13.65 -4.92
C LYS A 249 -5.48 14.14 -5.04
N ASN A 250 -5.67 15.41 -5.40
CA ASN A 250 -7.00 16.03 -5.49
C ASN A 250 -7.84 15.84 -4.21
N ASP A 251 -7.24 16.05 -3.05
CA ASP A 251 -7.83 15.89 -1.71
C ASP A 251 -8.29 14.47 -1.36
N LEU A 252 -7.96 13.49 -2.17
CA LEU A 252 -8.20 12.07 -1.91
C LEU A 252 -6.95 11.40 -1.38
N LEU A 253 -7.15 10.51 -0.40
CA LEU A 253 -6.09 9.66 0.15
C LEU A 253 -5.97 8.39 -0.70
N TYR A 254 -4.78 8.16 -1.20
CA TYR A 254 -4.43 6.96 -1.96
C TYR A 254 -3.53 6.06 -1.14
N VAL A 255 -3.74 4.77 -1.28
CA VAL A 255 -2.85 3.73 -0.74
C VAL A 255 -2.26 2.94 -1.89
N LYS A 256 -0.94 2.81 -1.89
CA LYS A 256 -0.20 2.06 -2.89
C LYS A 256 0.58 0.94 -2.23
N LEU A 257 0.41 -0.27 -2.72
CA LEU A 257 1.14 -1.44 -2.26
C LEU A 257 2.44 -1.60 -3.06
N ASN A 258 3.53 -1.91 -2.37
CA ASN A 258 4.78 -2.35 -2.98
C ASN A 258 4.75 -3.87 -3.14
N LEU A 259 4.09 -4.36 -4.18
CA LEU A 259 3.94 -5.80 -4.44
C LEU A 259 5.28 -6.55 -4.47
N PRO A 260 6.34 -6.05 -5.15
CA PRO A 260 7.65 -6.71 -5.09
C PRO A 260 8.19 -6.86 -3.67
N GLY A 261 8.04 -5.84 -2.82
CA GLY A 261 8.44 -5.90 -1.41
C GLY A 261 7.65 -6.94 -0.62
N ILE A 262 6.34 -6.98 -0.81
CA ILE A 262 5.45 -7.95 -0.16
C ILE A 262 5.80 -9.39 -0.59
N ILE A 263 5.99 -9.64 -1.90
CA ILE A 263 6.36 -10.96 -2.43
C ILE A 263 7.71 -11.39 -1.86
N SER A 264 8.70 -10.48 -1.83
CA SER A 264 10.03 -10.76 -1.26
C SER A 264 9.94 -11.17 0.21
N LEU A 265 9.13 -10.47 1.00
CA LEU A 265 8.91 -10.78 2.42
C LEU A 265 8.28 -12.17 2.61
N VAL A 266 7.24 -12.49 1.84
CA VAL A 266 6.56 -13.80 1.90
C VAL A 266 7.52 -14.94 1.54
N MET A 267 8.32 -14.77 0.47
CA MET A 267 9.26 -15.81 0.04
C MET A 267 10.41 -15.99 1.03
N GLN A 268 10.90 -14.90 1.64
CA GLN A 268 11.90 -14.99 2.73
C GLN A 268 11.35 -15.75 3.94
N GLY A 269 10.10 -15.53 4.30
CA GLY A 269 9.42 -16.29 5.35
C GLY A 269 9.31 -17.78 5.07
N GLN A 270 9.34 -18.17 3.78
CA GLN A 270 9.36 -19.57 3.32
C GLN A 270 10.78 -20.13 3.12
N GLY A 271 11.84 -19.38 3.52
CA GLY A 271 13.23 -19.78 3.37
C GLY A 271 13.77 -19.69 1.94
N GLN A 272 13.08 -18.98 1.05
CA GLN A 272 13.49 -18.77 -0.34
C GLN A 272 14.18 -17.41 -0.51
N THR A 273 15.31 -17.38 -1.21
CA THR A 273 15.96 -16.14 -1.63
C THR A 273 15.34 -15.66 -2.95
N VAL A 274 14.87 -14.41 -2.96
CA VAL A 274 14.25 -13.82 -4.14
C VAL A 274 15.31 -12.99 -4.86
N ASP A 275 15.49 -13.24 -6.15
CA ASP A 275 16.24 -12.33 -7.02
C ASP A 275 15.40 -11.07 -7.26
N ALA A 276 15.87 -9.94 -6.74
CA ALA A 276 15.20 -8.65 -6.86
C ALA A 276 14.97 -8.22 -8.33
N HIS A 277 15.77 -8.73 -9.27
CA HIS A 277 15.62 -8.47 -10.70
C HIS A 277 14.44 -9.17 -11.33
N LEU A 278 14.03 -10.34 -10.81
CA LEU A 278 12.86 -11.06 -11.31
C LEU A 278 11.53 -10.41 -10.89
N ILE A 279 11.54 -9.59 -9.85
CA ILE A 279 10.35 -8.96 -9.29
C ILE A 279 10.17 -7.53 -9.79
N ALA A 280 11.22 -6.87 -10.25
CA ALA A 280 11.17 -5.50 -10.75
C ALA A 280 10.38 -5.32 -12.06
N GLY A 281 9.92 -6.42 -12.67
CA GLY A 281 9.13 -6.44 -13.91
C GLY A 281 7.64 -6.77 -13.71
N ILE A 282 7.19 -6.94 -12.45
CA ILE A 282 5.79 -7.14 -12.08
C ILE A 282 5.24 -5.82 -11.53
#